data_b7abc8b85cea6fc5687e0601465f857d
#
_entry.id   b7abc8b85cea6fc5687e0601465f857d
#
_cell.length_a   1.000
_cell.length_b   1.000
_cell.length_c   1.000
_cell.angle_alpha   90.00
_cell.angle_beta   90.00
_cell.angle_gamma   90.00
#
_symmetry.space_group_name_H-M   'P 1'
#
loop_
_entity.id
_entity.type
_entity.pdbx_description
1 polymer ?
#
loop_
_entity_poly.entity_id
_entity_poly.type
_entity_poly.pdbx_seq_one_letter_code
_entity_poly.pdbx_strand_id
1 'polypeptide(L)'
;MHGNRDHCHNWDWVAQRLRDRFHIIAPDFRGHGDSSHVVGGGYSHSGYLYDLAQLIHQQSLAPLSVIAHSLGGSVALRYAGVYPENVKRMVVIEGTGGPQWLYHSVPVHERLKQWIDGNRIAAGRTPRRYESLEAAFERMQGENRHLSADQARYLTVHGSNQNEDGSYSWKFDNYTHVMAPFDLNLEQTRALWSRIDAPLLLVSGSESEFAKHRVEDPAEYFQNAESLVVENAGHWVHHDQLDDFVLAAERFLGNV
;
A
#
# COMPACT_ATOMS: atom_id res chain seq x y z
N MET A 1 -2.30 -6.14 -2.56
CA MET A 1 -2.05 -5.60 -1.20
C MET A 1 -2.23 -4.10 -1.24
N HIS A 2 -3.04 -3.55 -0.33
CA HIS A 2 -3.46 -2.14 -0.29
C HIS A 2 -2.38 -1.18 0.24
N GLY A 3 -2.63 0.13 0.12
CA GLY A 3 -1.78 1.21 0.61
C GLY A 3 -1.98 1.53 2.10
N ASN A 4 -1.27 2.56 2.60
CA ASN A 4 -1.46 3.03 3.96
C ASN A 4 -2.84 3.70 4.13
N ARG A 5 -3.51 3.43 5.26
CA ARG A 5 -4.86 3.93 5.60
C ARG A 5 -5.96 3.53 4.62
N ASP A 6 -5.78 2.39 4.00
CA ASP A 6 -6.64 1.78 3.01
C ASP A 6 -7.12 0.41 3.52
N HIS A 7 -7.76 -0.41 2.71
CA HIS A 7 -8.30 -1.71 3.09
C HIS A 7 -8.41 -2.66 1.88
N CYS A 8 -8.66 -3.95 2.11
CA CYS A 8 -8.70 -4.99 1.08
C CYS A 8 -9.75 -4.74 -0.02
N HIS A 9 -10.89 -4.13 0.30
CA HIS A 9 -11.95 -3.81 -0.66
C HIS A 9 -11.55 -2.75 -1.71
N ASN A 10 -10.41 -2.11 -1.54
CA ASN A 10 -9.76 -1.31 -2.56
C ASN A 10 -9.48 -2.12 -3.85
N TRP A 11 -9.35 -3.43 -3.72
CA TRP A 11 -9.05 -4.34 -4.83
C TRP A 11 -10.28 -4.96 -5.50
N ASP A 12 -11.50 -4.71 -5.04
CA ASP A 12 -12.69 -5.44 -5.49
C ASP A 12 -12.96 -5.27 -6.99
N TRP A 13 -12.76 -4.05 -7.55
CA TRP A 13 -12.92 -3.84 -9.00
C TRP A 13 -11.87 -4.59 -9.82
N VAL A 14 -10.62 -4.59 -9.38
CA VAL A 14 -9.54 -5.35 -10.02
C VAL A 14 -9.80 -6.85 -9.87
N ALA A 15 -10.21 -7.28 -8.69
CA ALA A 15 -10.52 -8.68 -8.41
C ALA A 15 -11.68 -9.20 -9.28
N GLN A 16 -12.73 -8.40 -9.47
CA GLN A 16 -13.85 -8.78 -10.35
C GLN A 16 -13.41 -9.01 -11.80
N ARG A 17 -12.44 -8.25 -12.29
CA ARG A 17 -11.91 -8.40 -13.66
C ARG A 17 -10.98 -9.60 -13.81
N LEU A 18 -10.25 -9.97 -12.75
CA LEU A 18 -9.21 -11.00 -12.78
C LEU A 18 -9.65 -12.38 -12.27
N ARG A 19 -10.81 -12.48 -11.57
CA ARG A 19 -11.25 -13.69 -10.84
C ARG A 19 -11.44 -14.93 -11.70
N ASP A 20 -11.74 -14.75 -12.99
CA ASP A 20 -11.97 -15.90 -13.89
C ASP A 20 -10.65 -16.59 -14.28
N ARG A 21 -9.51 -15.93 -14.03
CA ARG A 21 -8.17 -16.43 -14.38
C ARG A 21 -7.29 -16.69 -13.16
N PHE A 22 -7.58 -16.04 -12.04
CA PHE A 22 -6.73 -16.08 -10.85
C PHE A 22 -7.55 -16.33 -9.58
N HIS A 23 -7.02 -17.16 -8.69
CA HIS A 23 -7.46 -17.17 -7.29
C HIS A 23 -6.85 -15.96 -6.59
N ILE A 24 -7.68 -15.05 -6.09
CA ILE A 24 -7.28 -13.75 -5.56
C ILE A 24 -7.44 -13.72 -4.05
N ILE A 25 -6.39 -13.29 -3.35
CA ILE A 25 -6.39 -13.05 -1.90
C ILE A 25 -5.95 -11.62 -1.66
N ALA A 26 -6.83 -10.83 -1.04
CA ALA A 26 -6.57 -9.44 -0.67
C ALA A 26 -6.67 -9.29 0.85
N PRO A 27 -5.56 -9.33 1.59
CA PRO A 27 -5.58 -9.16 3.05
C PRO A 27 -5.66 -7.68 3.44
N ASP A 28 -6.25 -7.41 4.61
CA ASP A 28 -6.03 -6.18 5.35
C ASP A 28 -4.74 -6.29 6.15
N PHE A 29 -3.87 -5.29 6.06
CA PHE A 29 -2.71 -5.20 6.93
C PHE A 29 -3.12 -4.94 8.38
N ARG A 30 -2.29 -5.39 9.36
CA ARG A 30 -2.48 -5.00 10.76
C ARG A 30 -2.70 -3.48 10.89
N GLY A 31 -3.64 -3.07 11.71
CA GLY A 31 -3.99 -1.66 11.90
C GLY A 31 -4.81 -1.04 10.77
N HIS A 32 -5.31 -1.84 9.82
CA HIS A 32 -6.12 -1.41 8.69
C HIS A 32 -7.32 -2.34 8.50
N GLY A 33 -8.39 -1.82 7.89
CA GLY A 33 -9.58 -2.59 7.56
C GLY A 33 -10.14 -3.34 8.76
N ASP A 34 -10.45 -4.62 8.58
CA ASP A 34 -10.98 -5.49 9.63
C ASP A 34 -9.89 -6.29 10.37
N SER A 35 -8.60 -6.05 10.05
CA SER A 35 -7.48 -6.66 10.78
C SER A 35 -7.24 -6.00 12.13
N SER A 36 -6.66 -6.78 13.07
CA SER A 36 -6.38 -6.32 14.43
C SER A 36 -5.43 -5.13 14.48
N HIS A 37 -5.69 -4.21 15.41
CA HIS A 37 -4.79 -3.12 15.75
C HIS A 37 -3.70 -3.58 16.72
N VAL A 38 -2.53 -2.93 16.67
CA VAL A 38 -1.42 -3.19 17.59
C VAL A 38 -1.60 -2.32 18.83
N VAL A 39 -1.72 -2.92 19.99
CA VAL A 39 -1.87 -2.18 21.25
C VAL A 39 -0.63 -1.30 21.49
N GLY A 40 -0.85 0.00 21.59
CA GLY A 40 0.22 0.98 21.79
C GLY A 40 1.03 1.33 20.52
N GLY A 41 0.58 0.91 19.34
CA GLY A 41 1.24 1.23 18.08
C GLY A 41 2.41 0.31 17.75
N GLY A 42 3.42 0.84 17.03
CA GLY A 42 4.58 0.03 16.64
C GLY A 42 4.48 -0.55 15.23
N TYR A 43 3.78 0.14 14.35
CA TYR A 43 3.72 -0.21 12.93
C TYR A 43 5.06 0.03 12.25
N SER A 44 5.54 -0.97 11.51
CA SER A 44 6.80 -0.92 10.78
C SER A 44 6.75 -1.80 9.53
N HIS A 45 7.59 -1.50 8.54
CA HIS A 45 7.72 -2.35 7.36
C HIS A 45 8.12 -3.80 7.72
N SER A 46 8.96 -3.99 8.73
CA SER A 46 9.34 -5.33 9.20
C SER A 46 8.15 -6.08 9.82
N GLY A 47 7.26 -5.39 10.52
CA GLY A 47 6.02 -5.98 11.05
C GLY A 47 5.08 -6.43 9.93
N TYR A 48 4.83 -5.56 8.94
CA TYR A 48 4.01 -5.90 7.77
C TYR A 48 4.64 -7.01 6.92
N LEU A 49 5.97 -7.00 6.74
CA LEU A 49 6.70 -8.04 6.04
C LEU A 49 6.54 -9.40 6.73
N TYR A 50 6.62 -9.42 8.07
CA TYR A 50 6.42 -10.64 8.84
C TYR A 50 5.00 -11.20 8.65
N ASP A 51 3.97 -10.35 8.73
CA ASP A 51 2.58 -10.79 8.51
C ASP A 51 2.38 -11.38 7.11
N LEU A 52 2.91 -10.71 6.07
CA LEU A 52 2.84 -11.21 4.71
C LEU A 52 3.53 -12.57 4.57
N ALA A 53 4.73 -12.70 5.14
CA ALA A 53 5.47 -13.96 5.10
C ALA A 53 4.71 -15.10 5.83
N GLN A 54 4.09 -14.79 6.98
CA GLN A 54 3.25 -15.75 7.71
C GLN A 54 2.01 -16.15 6.93
N LEU A 55 1.30 -15.20 6.31
CA LEU A 55 0.14 -15.48 5.48
C LEU A 55 0.50 -16.42 4.32
N ILE A 56 1.57 -16.09 3.58
CA ILE A 56 2.04 -16.91 2.45
C ILE A 56 2.43 -18.31 2.90
N HIS A 57 3.15 -18.42 4.02
CA HIS A 57 3.59 -19.71 4.56
C HIS A 57 2.41 -20.55 5.07
N GLN A 58 1.54 -19.99 5.93
CA GLN A 58 0.44 -20.73 6.54
C GLN A 58 -0.63 -21.18 5.56
N GLN A 59 -0.85 -20.40 4.50
CA GLN A 59 -1.81 -20.73 3.45
C GLN A 59 -1.18 -21.45 2.24
N SER A 60 0.14 -21.75 2.30
CA SER A 60 0.88 -22.43 1.24
C SER A 60 0.69 -21.76 -0.15
N LEU A 61 0.78 -20.42 -0.19
CA LEU A 61 0.47 -19.64 -1.40
C LEU A 61 1.64 -19.55 -2.39
N ALA A 62 2.85 -19.86 -1.97
CA ALA A 62 4.03 -19.77 -2.83
C ALA A 62 4.10 -20.94 -3.83
N PRO A 63 4.58 -20.70 -5.06
CA PRO A 63 4.92 -19.41 -5.63
C PRO A 63 3.67 -18.66 -6.14
N LEU A 64 3.62 -17.33 -5.93
CA LEU A 64 2.46 -16.49 -6.25
C LEU A 64 2.83 -15.30 -7.14
N SER A 65 1.81 -14.71 -7.80
CA SER A 65 1.92 -13.39 -8.41
C SER A 65 1.36 -12.33 -7.46
N VAL A 66 1.91 -11.12 -7.51
CA VAL A 66 1.57 -10.05 -6.57
C VAL A 66 1.12 -8.81 -7.33
N ILE A 67 -0.03 -8.23 -6.91
CA ILE A 67 -0.41 -6.84 -7.22
C ILE A 67 -0.39 -6.06 -5.91
N ALA A 68 0.29 -4.93 -5.88
CA ALA A 68 0.45 -4.17 -4.65
C ALA A 68 0.54 -2.66 -4.90
N HIS A 69 -0.02 -1.88 -3.98
CA HIS A 69 -0.07 -0.43 -4.05
C HIS A 69 0.66 0.21 -2.85
N SER A 70 1.46 1.24 -3.11
CA SER A 70 2.03 2.13 -2.08
C SER A 70 2.75 1.35 -0.96
N LEU A 71 2.27 1.41 0.29
CA LEU A 71 2.79 0.62 1.42
C LEU A 71 2.86 -0.88 1.07
N GLY A 72 1.78 -1.42 0.49
CA GLY A 72 1.74 -2.82 0.07
C GLY A 72 2.82 -3.16 -0.95
N GLY A 73 3.11 -2.25 -1.90
CA GLY A 73 4.20 -2.40 -2.85
C GLY A 73 5.57 -2.44 -2.17
N SER A 74 5.79 -1.53 -1.22
CA SER A 74 7.03 -1.49 -0.44
C SER A 74 7.26 -2.77 0.37
N VAL A 75 6.20 -3.32 0.96
CA VAL A 75 6.24 -4.60 1.71
C VAL A 75 6.47 -5.78 0.77
N ALA A 76 5.78 -5.81 -0.38
CA ALA A 76 5.91 -6.86 -1.39
C ALA A 76 7.31 -6.94 -1.98
N LEU A 77 7.91 -5.79 -2.31
CA LEU A 77 9.28 -5.73 -2.83
C LEU A 77 10.29 -6.25 -1.80
N ARG A 78 10.09 -5.94 -0.50
CA ARG A 78 10.92 -6.53 0.56
C ARG A 78 10.75 -8.04 0.65
N TYR A 79 9.52 -8.53 0.57
CA TYR A 79 9.25 -9.96 0.58
C TYR A 79 9.94 -10.68 -0.58
N ALA A 80 9.78 -10.16 -1.80
CA ALA A 80 10.41 -10.73 -3.00
C ALA A 80 11.93 -10.70 -2.94
N GLY A 81 12.54 -9.67 -2.34
CA GLY A 81 14.00 -9.64 -2.15
C GLY A 81 14.50 -10.63 -1.11
N VAL A 82 13.68 -11.02 -0.13
CA VAL A 82 14.01 -12.05 0.89
C VAL A 82 13.78 -13.46 0.33
N TYR A 83 12.68 -13.68 -0.39
CA TYR A 83 12.21 -14.97 -0.92
C TYR A 83 11.94 -14.87 -2.44
N PRO A 84 12.97 -14.65 -3.28
CA PRO A 84 12.75 -14.45 -4.72
C PRO A 84 12.07 -15.67 -5.38
N GLU A 85 12.39 -16.88 -4.93
CA GLU A 85 11.82 -18.13 -5.42
C GLU A 85 10.30 -18.27 -5.20
N ASN A 86 9.73 -17.49 -4.27
CA ASN A 86 8.30 -17.52 -3.93
C ASN A 86 7.43 -16.62 -4.82
N VAL A 87 8.04 -15.82 -5.68
CA VAL A 87 7.34 -14.82 -6.48
C VAL A 87 7.49 -15.10 -7.97
N LYS A 88 6.34 -15.24 -8.67
CA LYS A 88 6.31 -15.48 -10.12
C LYS A 88 6.39 -14.19 -10.91
N ARG A 89 5.57 -13.20 -10.57
CA ARG A 89 5.47 -11.89 -11.22
C ARG A 89 4.95 -10.86 -10.24
N MET A 90 5.29 -9.60 -10.45
CA MET A 90 4.83 -8.51 -9.61
C MET A 90 4.32 -7.33 -10.44
N VAL A 91 3.20 -6.74 -10.01
CA VAL A 91 2.73 -5.43 -10.46
C VAL A 91 2.70 -4.52 -9.23
N VAL A 92 3.52 -3.48 -9.24
CA VAL A 92 3.69 -2.58 -8.09
C VAL A 92 3.32 -1.16 -8.50
N ILE A 93 2.23 -0.66 -7.91
CA ILE A 93 1.73 0.69 -8.12
C ILE A 93 2.36 1.60 -7.07
N GLU A 94 3.24 2.50 -7.48
CA GLU A 94 3.87 3.54 -6.65
C GLU A 94 4.42 3.03 -5.30
N GLY A 95 4.97 1.80 -5.29
CA GLY A 95 5.42 1.11 -4.08
C GLY A 95 6.94 1.09 -3.88
N THR A 96 7.72 1.73 -4.76
CA THR A 96 9.19 1.75 -4.68
C THR A 96 9.71 2.71 -3.58
N GLY A 97 8.83 3.33 -2.86
CA GLY A 97 9.14 4.27 -1.80
C GLY A 97 9.08 5.72 -2.28
N GLY A 98 8.90 6.57 -1.32
CA GLY A 98 8.88 8.02 -1.44
C GLY A 98 9.85 8.62 -0.43
N PRO A 99 9.46 9.67 0.27
CA PRO A 99 10.31 10.46 1.20
C PRO A 99 10.95 9.67 2.34
N GLN A 100 10.68 8.38 2.50
CA GLN A 100 11.33 7.53 3.51
C GLN A 100 12.87 7.56 3.39
N TRP A 101 13.42 7.71 2.19
CA TRP A 101 14.86 7.85 2.01
C TRP A 101 15.37 9.18 2.55
N LEU A 102 14.58 10.23 2.44
CA LEU A 102 14.86 11.52 3.08
C LEU A 102 14.83 11.41 4.61
N TYR A 103 13.94 10.56 5.14
CA TYR A 103 13.86 10.31 6.58
C TYR A 103 15.14 9.68 7.13
N HIS A 104 15.79 8.79 6.39
CA HIS A 104 17.07 8.20 6.80
C HIS A 104 18.26 9.17 6.76
N SER A 105 18.14 10.29 6.06
CA SER A 105 19.13 11.38 6.12
C SER A 105 19.03 12.22 7.41
N VAL A 106 17.91 12.12 8.13
CA VAL A 106 17.70 12.79 9.42
C VAL A 106 18.55 12.11 10.50
N PRO A 107 19.26 12.88 11.35
CA PRO A 107 20.06 12.32 12.45
C PRO A 107 19.25 11.39 13.36
N VAL A 108 19.88 10.33 13.85
CA VAL A 108 19.20 9.27 14.62
C VAL A 108 18.46 9.79 15.85
N HIS A 109 19.02 10.77 16.55
CA HIS A 109 18.39 11.35 17.74
C HIS A 109 17.12 12.15 17.40
N GLU A 110 17.10 12.81 16.25
CA GLU A 110 15.92 13.52 15.76
C GLU A 110 14.83 12.54 15.31
N ARG A 111 15.20 11.45 14.62
CA ARG A 111 14.24 10.39 14.26
C ARG A 111 13.60 9.75 15.49
N LEU A 112 14.40 9.44 16.50
CA LEU A 112 13.90 8.91 17.77
C LEU A 112 12.97 9.90 18.47
N LYS A 113 13.33 11.18 18.48
CA LYS A 113 12.49 12.25 19.03
C LYS A 113 11.16 12.34 18.28
N GLN A 114 11.19 12.39 16.96
CA GLN A 114 9.98 12.44 16.12
C GLN A 114 9.07 11.21 16.35
N TRP A 115 9.67 10.02 16.47
CA TRP A 115 8.93 8.81 16.78
C TRP A 115 8.28 8.85 18.17
N ILE A 116 9.01 9.27 19.21
CA ILE A 116 8.49 9.41 20.58
C ILE A 116 7.34 10.43 20.61
N ASP A 117 7.55 11.60 20.02
CA ASP A 117 6.55 12.67 20.01
C ASP A 117 5.34 12.27 19.15
N GLY A 118 5.55 11.60 18.02
CA GLY A 118 4.50 11.03 17.18
C GLY A 118 3.63 10.02 17.93
N ASN A 119 4.23 9.11 18.70
CA ASN A 119 3.49 8.16 19.53
C ASN A 119 2.67 8.85 20.63
N ARG A 120 3.23 9.88 21.28
CA ARG A 120 2.50 10.68 22.28
C ARG A 120 1.28 11.39 21.66
N ILE A 121 1.47 11.99 20.48
CA ILE A 121 0.38 12.62 19.73
C ILE A 121 -0.69 11.59 19.34
N ALA A 122 -0.28 10.43 18.81
CA ALA A 122 -1.21 9.37 18.41
C ALA A 122 -2.00 8.83 19.62
N ALA A 123 -1.32 8.62 20.76
CA ALA A 123 -1.94 8.17 22.01
C ALA A 123 -2.98 9.16 22.56
N GLY A 124 -2.71 10.46 22.42
CA GLY A 124 -3.63 11.52 22.86
C GLY A 124 -4.71 11.89 21.84
N ARG A 125 -4.65 11.33 20.63
CA ARG A 125 -5.58 11.68 19.56
C ARG A 125 -6.85 10.84 19.63
N THR A 126 -7.99 11.49 19.85
CA THR A 126 -9.29 10.85 19.60
C THR A 126 -9.46 10.63 18.10
N PRO A 127 -9.81 9.42 17.64
CA PRO A 127 -10.15 9.17 16.24
C PRO A 127 -11.23 10.16 15.76
N ARG A 128 -11.06 10.68 14.56
CA ARG A 128 -12.06 11.58 13.99
C ARG A 128 -13.37 10.84 13.82
N ARG A 129 -14.44 11.44 14.34
CA ARG A 129 -15.80 10.94 14.19
C ARG A 129 -16.56 11.80 13.19
N TYR A 130 -17.36 11.15 12.37
CA TYR A 130 -18.26 11.75 11.40
C TYR A 130 -19.69 11.50 11.87
N GLU A 131 -20.53 12.51 11.85
CA GLU A 131 -21.93 12.42 12.30
C GLU A 131 -22.78 11.48 11.42
N SER A 132 -22.36 11.27 10.18
CA SER A 132 -23.02 10.39 9.22
C SER A 132 -22.03 9.74 8.27
N LEU A 133 -22.46 8.66 7.59
CA LEU A 133 -21.70 8.05 6.52
C LEU A 133 -21.49 9.02 5.35
N GLU A 134 -22.45 9.91 5.10
CA GLU A 134 -22.35 10.95 4.09
C GLU A 134 -21.22 11.94 4.39
N ALA A 135 -21.08 12.40 5.64
CA ALA A 135 -19.98 13.27 6.05
C ALA A 135 -18.61 12.60 5.90
N ALA A 136 -18.54 11.29 6.14
CA ALA A 136 -17.33 10.50 5.88
C ALA A 136 -17.04 10.37 4.36
N PHE A 137 -18.09 10.15 3.55
CA PHE A 137 -17.98 10.09 2.09
C PHE A 137 -17.50 11.43 1.50
N GLU A 138 -18.06 12.56 1.91
CA GLU A 138 -17.61 13.88 1.46
C GLU A 138 -16.12 14.11 1.74
N ARG A 139 -15.65 13.61 2.89
CA ARG A 139 -14.22 13.64 3.23
C ARG A 139 -13.38 12.76 2.32
N MET A 140 -13.82 11.53 2.04
CA MET A 140 -13.15 10.61 1.13
C MET A 140 -13.04 11.22 -0.27
N GLN A 141 -14.14 11.73 -0.81
CA GLN A 141 -14.21 12.36 -2.13
C GLN A 141 -13.31 13.61 -2.21
N GLY A 142 -13.31 14.44 -1.18
CA GLY A 142 -12.52 15.68 -1.13
C GLY A 142 -11.01 15.44 -1.09
N GLU A 143 -10.56 14.34 -0.50
CA GLU A 143 -9.15 13.97 -0.44
C GLU A 143 -8.69 13.24 -1.71
N ASN A 144 -9.60 12.60 -2.45
CA ASN A 144 -9.30 11.72 -3.59
C ASN A 144 -10.08 12.17 -4.82
N ARG A 145 -9.59 13.18 -5.49
CA ARG A 145 -10.29 13.91 -6.57
C ARG A 145 -10.57 13.07 -7.81
N HIS A 146 -9.76 12.04 -8.05
CA HIS A 146 -9.90 11.16 -9.22
C HIS A 146 -10.97 10.08 -9.02
N LEU A 147 -11.35 9.78 -7.76
CA LEU A 147 -12.40 8.80 -7.50
C LEU A 147 -13.76 9.29 -8.02
N SER A 148 -14.49 8.44 -8.69
CA SER A 148 -15.91 8.65 -8.92
C SER A 148 -16.69 8.66 -7.60
N ALA A 149 -17.87 9.27 -7.59
CA ALA A 149 -18.72 9.30 -6.39
C ALA A 149 -19.07 7.88 -5.91
N ASP A 150 -19.31 6.94 -6.84
CA ASP A 150 -19.63 5.54 -6.50
C ASP A 150 -18.43 4.82 -5.86
N GLN A 151 -17.22 5.00 -6.41
CA GLN A 151 -15.99 4.46 -5.82
C GLN A 151 -15.75 5.04 -4.42
N ALA A 152 -15.81 6.36 -4.27
CA ALA A 152 -15.61 7.01 -2.98
C ALA A 152 -16.64 6.55 -1.93
N ARG A 153 -17.90 6.39 -2.32
CA ARG A 153 -18.97 5.88 -1.44
C ARG A 153 -18.72 4.43 -1.04
N TYR A 154 -18.38 3.58 -1.99
CA TYR A 154 -18.04 2.17 -1.75
C TYR A 154 -16.87 2.03 -0.77
N LEU A 155 -15.76 2.71 -1.03
CA LEU A 155 -14.58 2.70 -0.17
C LEU A 155 -14.87 3.27 1.22
N THR A 156 -15.75 4.28 1.32
CA THR A 156 -16.19 4.82 2.61
C THR A 156 -16.97 3.80 3.42
N VAL A 157 -17.92 3.10 2.79
CA VAL A 157 -18.73 2.07 3.47
C VAL A 157 -17.84 0.97 4.04
N HIS A 158 -16.91 0.45 3.24
CA HIS A 158 -16.03 -0.64 3.67
C HIS A 158 -14.89 -0.19 4.58
N GLY A 159 -14.44 1.07 4.45
CA GLY A 159 -13.34 1.64 5.22
C GLY A 159 -13.73 2.27 6.56
N SER A 160 -15.01 2.30 6.93
CA SER A 160 -15.49 2.89 8.17
C SER A 160 -16.27 1.92 9.06
N ASN A 161 -16.23 2.16 10.36
CA ASN A 161 -17.09 1.52 11.37
C ASN A 161 -18.14 2.50 11.87
N GLN A 162 -19.35 2.01 12.13
CA GLN A 162 -20.32 2.74 12.93
C GLN A 162 -20.01 2.57 14.43
N ASN A 163 -19.86 3.66 15.14
CA ASN A 163 -19.62 3.68 16.58
C ASN A 163 -20.95 3.50 17.37
N GLU A 164 -20.83 3.19 18.66
CA GLU A 164 -21.99 3.00 19.55
C GLU A 164 -22.92 4.22 19.64
N ASP A 165 -22.38 5.43 19.43
CA ASP A 165 -23.15 6.69 19.43
C ASP A 165 -23.79 7.00 18.07
N GLY A 166 -23.69 6.08 17.10
CA GLY A 166 -24.22 6.23 15.75
C GLY A 166 -23.31 7.00 14.79
N SER A 167 -22.22 7.61 15.26
CA SER A 167 -21.21 8.25 14.43
C SER A 167 -20.35 7.23 13.68
N TYR A 168 -19.54 7.69 12.73
CA TYR A 168 -18.65 6.86 11.93
C TYR A 168 -17.19 7.23 12.16
N SER A 169 -16.29 6.25 12.10
CA SER A 169 -14.85 6.46 12.15
C SER A 169 -14.14 5.52 11.17
N TRP A 170 -12.99 5.95 10.64
CA TRP A 170 -12.18 5.09 9.78
C TRP A 170 -11.66 3.88 10.55
N LYS A 171 -11.54 2.75 9.85
CA LYS A 171 -11.05 1.47 10.39
C LYS A 171 -9.54 1.45 10.66
N PHE A 172 -8.77 2.37 10.08
CA PHE A 172 -7.32 2.38 10.32
C PHE A 172 -6.95 2.97 11.69
N ASP A 173 -5.91 2.42 12.29
CA ASP A 173 -5.38 2.86 13.59
C ASP A 173 -4.68 4.22 13.49
N ASN A 174 -4.86 5.05 14.52
CA ASN A 174 -4.18 6.35 14.63
C ASN A 174 -2.65 6.25 14.56
N TYR A 175 -2.08 5.17 15.05
CA TYR A 175 -0.64 4.96 15.08
C TYR A 175 -0.03 4.62 13.71
N THR A 176 -0.84 4.33 12.68
CA THR A 176 -0.35 4.09 11.31
C THR A 176 0.31 5.31 10.66
N HIS A 177 0.16 6.49 11.25
CA HIS A 177 0.87 7.73 10.86
C HIS A 177 2.27 7.85 11.44
N VAL A 178 2.58 7.06 12.48
CA VAL A 178 3.85 7.19 13.18
C VAL A 178 4.90 6.35 12.47
N MET A 179 5.88 7.00 11.87
CA MET A 179 6.97 6.31 11.21
C MET A 179 7.87 5.62 12.24
N ALA A 180 8.18 4.36 12.01
CA ALA A 180 9.16 3.63 12.82
C ALA A 180 10.54 4.33 12.75
N PRO A 181 11.29 4.43 13.87
CA PRO A 181 12.54 5.15 13.89
C PRO A 181 13.67 4.43 13.16
N PHE A 182 13.47 3.14 12.88
CA PHE A 182 14.41 2.28 12.16
C PHE A 182 13.71 1.54 11.03
N ASP A 183 14.31 1.61 9.86
CA ASP A 183 13.95 0.86 8.66
C ASP A 183 15.22 0.68 7.81
N LEU A 184 15.13 -0.07 6.74
CA LEU A 184 16.23 -0.22 5.78
C LEU A 184 16.57 1.14 5.17
N ASN A 185 17.86 1.44 5.11
CA ASN A 185 18.33 2.59 4.35
C ASN A 185 18.26 2.31 2.83
N LEU A 186 18.58 3.31 2.01
CA LEU A 186 18.49 3.20 0.55
C LEU A 186 19.39 2.09 0.00
N GLU A 187 20.63 1.99 0.48
CA GLU A 187 21.59 0.96 0.06
C GLU A 187 21.07 -0.44 0.37
N GLN A 188 20.58 -0.68 1.59
CA GLN A 188 19.99 -1.94 2.01
C GLN A 188 18.72 -2.26 1.20
N THR A 189 17.91 -1.25 0.91
CA THR A 189 16.69 -1.41 0.10
C THR A 189 17.04 -1.82 -1.33
N ARG A 190 18.01 -1.14 -1.96
CA ARG A 190 18.50 -1.48 -3.30
C ARG A 190 19.16 -2.86 -3.34
N ALA A 191 19.89 -3.25 -2.29
CA ALA A 191 20.46 -4.59 -2.17
C ALA A 191 19.39 -5.69 -2.09
N LEU A 192 18.22 -5.44 -1.50
CA LEU A 192 17.09 -6.35 -1.58
C LEU A 192 16.47 -6.38 -2.98
N TRP A 193 16.26 -5.22 -3.60
CA TRP A 193 15.67 -5.13 -4.94
C TRP A 193 16.50 -5.84 -6.01
N SER A 194 17.85 -5.75 -5.92
CA SER A 194 18.74 -6.43 -6.84
C SER A 194 18.68 -7.96 -6.77
N ARG A 195 18.03 -8.54 -5.75
CA ARG A 195 17.80 -9.98 -5.61
C ARG A 195 16.49 -10.45 -6.27
N ILE A 196 15.64 -9.51 -6.69
CA ILE A 196 14.35 -9.83 -7.32
C ILE A 196 14.58 -10.14 -8.78
N ASP A 197 14.45 -11.42 -9.15
CA ASP A 197 14.57 -11.95 -10.51
C ASP A 197 13.19 -12.15 -11.18
N ALA A 198 12.12 -12.16 -10.40
CA ALA A 198 10.77 -12.19 -10.95
C ALA A 198 10.49 -10.96 -11.85
N PRO A 199 9.82 -11.13 -13.00
CA PRO A 199 9.37 -10.01 -13.81
C PRO A 199 8.53 -9.03 -12.99
N LEU A 200 8.84 -7.73 -13.09
CA LEU A 200 8.25 -6.66 -12.31
C LEU A 200 7.73 -5.53 -13.22
N LEU A 201 6.46 -5.21 -13.10
CA LEU A 201 5.85 -4.02 -13.71
C LEU A 201 5.69 -2.93 -12.63
N LEU A 202 6.41 -1.83 -12.79
CA LEU A 202 6.30 -0.64 -11.95
C LEU A 202 5.31 0.34 -12.59
N VAL A 203 4.20 0.59 -11.91
CA VAL A 203 3.13 1.45 -12.40
C VAL A 203 3.09 2.76 -11.63
N SER A 204 2.94 3.86 -12.33
CA SER A 204 2.74 5.19 -11.74
C SER A 204 1.70 6.00 -12.49
N GLY A 205 1.05 6.94 -11.80
CA GLY A 205 0.12 7.89 -12.42
C GLY A 205 0.84 9.16 -12.86
N SER A 206 0.49 9.69 -14.05
CA SER A 206 1.10 10.92 -14.59
C SER A 206 0.83 12.16 -13.73
N GLU A 207 -0.25 12.14 -12.93
CA GLU A 207 -0.64 13.24 -12.03
C GLU A 207 -0.25 13.01 -10.58
N SER A 208 0.38 11.86 -10.27
CA SER A 208 0.80 11.54 -8.91
C SER A 208 1.94 12.43 -8.43
N GLU A 209 1.80 12.98 -7.23
CA GLU A 209 2.88 13.74 -6.58
C GLU A 209 4.13 12.87 -6.32
N PHE A 210 3.96 11.56 -6.10
CA PHE A 210 5.08 10.62 -5.96
C PHE A 210 5.87 10.48 -7.27
N ALA A 211 5.19 10.48 -8.42
CA ALA A 211 5.84 10.41 -9.73
C ALA A 211 6.53 11.73 -10.10
N LYS A 212 5.90 12.89 -9.83
CA LYS A 212 6.43 14.22 -10.15
C LYS A 212 7.75 14.55 -9.47
N HIS A 213 7.98 14.01 -8.27
CA HIS A 213 9.21 14.23 -7.50
C HIS A 213 10.26 13.13 -7.66
N ARG A 214 10.05 12.22 -8.59
CA ARG A 214 10.99 11.14 -8.90
C ARG A 214 12.16 11.69 -9.73
N VAL A 215 13.38 11.45 -9.28
CA VAL A 215 14.62 11.89 -9.95
C VAL A 215 15.16 10.83 -10.90
N GLU A 216 14.96 9.53 -10.55
CA GLU A 216 15.49 8.38 -11.27
C GLU A 216 14.37 7.37 -11.52
N ASP A 217 14.44 6.62 -12.63
CA ASP A 217 13.52 5.50 -12.86
C ASP A 217 13.88 4.36 -11.90
N PRO A 218 12.98 3.96 -10.98
CA PRO A 218 13.27 2.88 -10.06
C PRO A 218 13.48 1.53 -10.75
N ALA A 219 13.07 1.35 -12.00
CA ALA A 219 13.32 0.12 -12.76
C ALA A 219 14.81 -0.20 -12.89
N GLU A 220 15.68 0.82 -12.88
CA GLU A 220 17.13 0.65 -12.97
C GLU A 220 17.75 -0.15 -11.80
N TYR A 221 17.02 -0.28 -10.68
CA TYR A 221 17.50 -1.02 -9.51
C TYR A 221 17.09 -2.49 -9.48
N PHE A 222 16.34 -2.95 -10.48
CA PHE A 222 15.86 -4.32 -10.59
C PHE A 222 16.48 -5.04 -11.79
N GLN A 223 16.57 -6.37 -11.72
CA GLN A 223 17.13 -7.16 -12.82
C GLN A 223 16.17 -7.27 -14.01
N ASN A 224 14.86 -7.32 -13.74
CA ASN A 224 13.84 -7.62 -14.73
C ASN A 224 12.58 -6.76 -14.47
N ALA A 225 12.72 -5.44 -14.58
CA ALA A 225 11.62 -4.52 -14.37
C ALA A 225 11.38 -3.64 -15.59
N GLU A 226 10.12 -3.31 -15.81
CA GLU A 226 9.66 -2.30 -16.76
C GLU A 226 8.77 -1.27 -16.04
N SER A 227 8.79 -0.02 -16.51
CA SER A 227 8.00 1.08 -15.99
C SER A 227 6.83 1.40 -16.91
N LEU A 228 5.65 1.62 -16.33
CA LEU A 228 4.45 2.08 -17.01
C LEU A 228 3.92 3.35 -16.33
N VAL A 229 3.79 4.42 -17.08
CA VAL A 229 3.08 5.63 -16.64
C VAL A 229 1.67 5.59 -17.23
N VAL A 230 0.66 5.71 -16.36
CA VAL A 230 -0.74 5.76 -16.77
C VAL A 230 -1.21 7.21 -16.75
N GLU A 231 -1.67 7.70 -17.91
CA GLU A 231 -2.11 9.06 -18.07
C GLU A 231 -3.42 9.36 -17.30
N ASN A 232 -3.56 10.60 -16.84
CA ASN A 232 -4.73 11.09 -16.09
C ASN A 232 -5.01 10.26 -14.82
N ALA A 233 -3.99 9.72 -14.18
CA ALA A 233 -4.06 8.98 -12.93
C ALA A 233 -3.24 9.66 -11.84
N GLY A 234 -3.77 9.71 -10.63
CA GLY A 234 -3.07 10.10 -9.41
C GLY A 234 -2.39 8.89 -8.75
N HIS A 235 -2.30 8.94 -7.41
CA HIS A 235 -1.66 7.87 -6.63
C HIS A 235 -2.41 6.53 -6.67
N TRP A 236 -3.73 6.55 -6.85
CA TRP A 236 -4.58 5.36 -6.90
C TRP A 236 -4.89 4.94 -8.34
N VAL A 237 -3.85 4.67 -9.13
CA VAL A 237 -3.93 4.34 -10.55
C VAL A 237 -4.99 3.28 -10.87
N HIS A 238 -5.09 2.25 -10.04
CA HIS A 238 -6.04 1.14 -10.19
C HIS A 238 -7.51 1.52 -9.94
N HIS A 239 -7.78 2.74 -9.46
CA HIS A 239 -9.11 3.35 -9.39
C HIS A 239 -9.29 4.40 -10.46
N ASP A 240 -8.29 5.26 -10.62
CA ASP A 240 -8.37 6.43 -11.48
C ASP A 240 -8.48 6.05 -12.96
N GLN A 241 -7.77 4.98 -13.36
CA GLN A 241 -7.75 4.43 -14.71
C GLN A 241 -7.84 2.89 -14.66
N LEU A 242 -8.98 2.39 -14.13
CA LEU A 242 -9.18 0.96 -13.87
C LEU A 242 -8.98 0.08 -15.10
N ASP A 243 -9.57 0.45 -16.24
CA ASP A 243 -9.55 -0.38 -17.45
C ASP A 243 -8.13 -0.47 -18.02
N ASP A 244 -7.40 0.64 -18.09
CA ASP A 244 -6.02 0.69 -18.58
C ASP A 244 -5.09 -0.09 -17.64
N PHE A 245 -5.26 0.08 -16.32
CA PHE A 245 -4.51 -0.67 -15.32
C PHE A 245 -4.75 -2.17 -15.42
N VAL A 246 -6.02 -2.60 -15.47
CA VAL A 246 -6.38 -4.02 -15.56
C VAL A 246 -5.83 -4.63 -16.84
N LEU A 247 -5.96 -3.95 -17.98
CA LEU A 247 -5.43 -4.44 -19.25
C LEU A 247 -3.91 -4.64 -19.19
N ALA A 248 -3.18 -3.69 -18.60
CA ALA A 248 -1.73 -3.81 -18.42
C ALA A 248 -1.37 -4.96 -17.47
N ALA A 249 -2.05 -5.05 -16.33
CA ALA A 249 -1.85 -6.11 -15.35
C ALA A 249 -2.15 -7.51 -15.92
N GLU A 250 -3.26 -7.67 -16.66
CA GLU A 250 -3.62 -8.94 -17.31
C GLU A 250 -2.58 -9.39 -18.33
N ARG A 251 -2.13 -8.48 -19.18
CA ARG A 251 -1.08 -8.77 -20.18
C ARG A 251 0.22 -9.20 -19.50
N PHE A 252 0.58 -8.47 -18.45
CA PHE A 252 1.82 -8.73 -17.73
C PHE A 252 1.76 -10.05 -16.93
N LEU A 253 0.68 -10.33 -16.22
CA LEU A 253 0.50 -11.53 -15.41
C LEU A 253 0.12 -12.76 -16.25
N GLY A 254 -0.54 -12.58 -17.37
CA GLY A 254 -1.13 -13.66 -18.17
C GLY A 254 -0.21 -14.32 -19.18
N ASN A 255 1.01 -13.83 -19.36
CA ASN A 255 2.02 -14.44 -20.23
C ASN A 255 2.73 -15.60 -19.52
N VAL A 256 1.95 -16.61 -19.07
CA VAL A 256 2.44 -17.86 -18.48
C VAL A 256 2.22 -18.99 -19.47
#